data_34ac1dded04a986fc6d720036ae47d30
#
_entry.id   34ac1dded04a986fc6d720036ae47d30
#
_cell.length_a   1.000
_cell.length_b   1.000
_cell.length_c   1.000
_cell.angle_alpha   90.00
_cell.angle_beta   90.00
_cell.angle_gamma   90.00
#
_symmetry.space_group_name_H-M   'P 1'
#
loop_
_entity.id
_entity.type
_entity.pdbx_description
1 polymer ?
#
loop_
_entity_poly.entity_id
_entity_poly.type
_entity_poly.pdbx_seq_one_letter_code
_entity_poly.pdbx_strand_id
1 'polypeptide(L)'
;MHKVSLRATANRHSIEFMLAGGICLVIIIVFVALRATPPTILELAFAAAAICSILLGFLKSQQPFYSIEMSAITLNYVHKYGVMHVSHKNFHSSGVPFVTQGVENLELNAVGIKLNNIDEFLIELTPRLAGKLLIEQRHIFLQAVKIHCVNGNCPSEWLIEETCYESPDGRSYTGLMAMFANRMQNLKTITGYDLILPANVLDRDIWQFANILNHWKLTPEKVVKDLHEQIATAR
;
A
#
# COMPACT_ATOMS: atom_id res chain seq x y z
N MET A 1 3.39 -23.84 10.99
CA MET A 1 2.74 -22.52 11.21
C MET A 1 1.99 -22.19 9.93
N HIS A 2 0.69 -21.99 10.02
CA HIS A 2 -0.10 -21.55 8.85
C HIS A 2 0.24 -20.09 8.55
N LYS A 3 0.55 -19.83 7.27
CA LYS A 3 0.79 -18.49 6.73
C LYS A 3 -0.22 -18.25 5.61
N VAL A 4 -0.86 -17.10 5.62
CA VAL A 4 -1.82 -16.69 4.60
C VAL A 4 -1.22 -15.53 3.82
N SER A 5 -1.27 -15.62 2.50
CA SER A 5 -0.77 -14.58 1.60
C SER A 5 -1.95 -13.96 0.85
N LEU A 6 -2.13 -12.65 1.01
CA LEU A 6 -3.22 -11.87 0.43
C LEU A 6 -2.72 -11.12 -0.79
N ARG A 7 -3.51 -11.14 -1.86
CA ARG A 7 -3.16 -10.48 -3.12
C ARG A 7 -3.87 -9.13 -3.22
N ALA A 8 -3.12 -8.06 -3.47
CA ALA A 8 -3.68 -6.73 -3.69
C ALA A 8 -4.71 -6.72 -4.83
N THR A 9 -5.83 -6.05 -4.62
CA THR A 9 -6.87 -5.87 -5.63
C THR A 9 -6.32 -5.18 -6.89
N ALA A 10 -5.40 -4.23 -6.72
CA ALA A 10 -4.77 -3.50 -7.81
C ALA A 10 -3.97 -4.37 -8.79
N ASN A 11 -3.48 -5.56 -8.36
CA ASN A 11 -2.66 -6.45 -9.18
C ASN A 11 -3.47 -7.57 -9.87
N ARG A 12 -4.80 -7.57 -9.72
CA ARG A 12 -5.65 -8.71 -10.11
C ARG A 12 -5.72 -8.95 -11.61
N HIS A 13 -5.50 -7.93 -12.46
CA HIS A 13 -5.73 -8.01 -13.91
C HIS A 13 -4.48 -7.76 -14.76
N SER A 14 -3.26 -7.89 -14.20
CA SER A 14 -2.02 -7.58 -14.93
C SER A 14 -1.82 -8.45 -16.17
N ILE A 15 -2.08 -9.76 -16.06
CA ILE A 15 -1.93 -10.74 -17.15
C ILE A 15 -2.99 -10.52 -18.22
N GLU A 16 -4.22 -10.19 -17.83
CA GLU A 16 -5.33 -9.92 -18.75
C GLU A 16 -5.04 -8.71 -19.64
N PHE A 17 -4.48 -7.62 -19.09
CA PHE A 17 -4.06 -6.47 -19.87
C PHE A 17 -2.95 -6.79 -20.86
N MET A 18 -1.97 -7.63 -20.47
CA MET A 18 -0.90 -8.05 -21.39
C MET A 18 -1.44 -8.93 -22.52
N LEU A 19 -2.31 -9.90 -22.21
CA LEU A 19 -2.90 -10.79 -23.19
C LEU A 19 -3.82 -10.03 -24.16
N ALA A 20 -4.70 -9.19 -23.65
CA ALA A 20 -5.62 -8.39 -24.47
C ALA A 20 -4.85 -7.47 -25.43
N GLY A 21 -3.83 -6.76 -24.93
CA GLY A 21 -2.96 -5.93 -25.76
C GLY A 21 -2.19 -6.72 -26.80
N GLY A 22 -1.63 -7.89 -26.42
CA GLY A 22 -0.91 -8.78 -27.33
C GLY A 22 -1.78 -9.31 -28.46
N ILE A 23 -2.96 -9.82 -28.14
CA ILE A 23 -3.94 -10.33 -29.13
C ILE A 23 -4.37 -9.21 -30.09
N CYS A 24 -4.71 -8.04 -29.55
CA CYS A 24 -5.09 -6.88 -30.35
C CYS A 24 -3.99 -6.48 -31.33
N LEU A 25 -2.74 -6.42 -30.88
CA LEU A 25 -1.59 -6.07 -31.71
C LEU A 25 -1.38 -7.08 -32.85
N VAL A 26 -1.46 -8.40 -32.55
CA VAL A 26 -1.35 -9.45 -33.57
C VAL A 26 -2.45 -9.33 -34.63
N ILE A 27 -3.69 -9.09 -34.23
CA ILE A 27 -4.83 -8.91 -35.15
C ILE A 27 -4.56 -7.73 -36.09
N ILE A 28 -4.09 -6.58 -35.56
CA ILE A 28 -3.81 -5.39 -36.36
C ILE A 28 -2.68 -5.67 -37.35
N ILE A 29 -1.59 -6.33 -36.93
CA ILE A 29 -0.46 -6.67 -37.82
C ILE A 29 -0.92 -7.56 -38.95
N VAL A 30 -1.69 -8.62 -38.66
CA VAL A 30 -2.20 -9.56 -39.65
C VAL A 30 -3.13 -8.84 -40.64
N PHE A 31 -4.04 -8.00 -40.11
CA PHE A 31 -4.97 -7.23 -40.95
C PHE A 31 -4.28 -6.26 -41.91
N VAL A 32 -3.26 -5.53 -41.43
CA VAL A 32 -2.46 -4.63 -42.27
C VAL A 32 -1.65 -5.40 -43.33
N ALA A 33 -1.06 -6.56 -42.92
CA ALA A 33 -0.28 -7.39 -43.83
C ALA A 33 -1.12 -8.00 -44.98
N LEU A 34 -2.37 -8.41 -44.68
CA LEU A 34 -3.27 -8.98 -45.68
C LEU A 34 -3.81 -7.93 -46.67
N ARG A 35 -3.90 -6.66 -46.28
CA ARG A 35 -4.45 -5.59 -47.10
C ARG A 35 -3.50 -5.05 -48.18
N ALA A 36 -2.21 -5.22 -48.02
CA ALA A 36 -1.14 -4.67 -48.88
C ALA A 36 -1.21 -3.13 -49.10
N THR A 37 -1.96 -2.40 -48.24
CA THR A 37 -2.08 -0.94 -48.26
C THR A 37 -1.40 -0.36 -47.01
N PRO A 38 -0.89 0.89 -47.07
CA PRO A 38 -0.28 1.50 -45.87
C PRO A 38 -1.31 1.62 -44.73
N PRO A 39 -0.85 1.50 -43.47
CA PRO A 39 -1.73 1.57 -42.31
C PRO A 39 -2.41 2.92 -42.19
N THR A 40 -3.68 2.92 -41.87
CA THR A 40 -4.48 4.12 -41.60
C THR A 40 -4.15 4.72 -40.24
N ILE A 41 -4.48 6.02 -40.05
CA ILE A 41 -4.29 6.69 -38.73
C ILE A 41 -5.06 5.96 -37.61
N LEU A 42 -6.22 5.38 -37.94
CA LEU A 42 -7.02 4.63 -36.98
C LEU A 42 -6.33 3.34 -36.54
N GLU A 43 -5.75 2.60 -37.49
CA GLU A 43 -4.99 1.37 -37.18
C GLU A 43 -3.75 1.66 -36.33
N LEU A 44 -3.06 2.78 -36.62
CA LEU A 44 -1.93 3.24 -35.80
C LEU A 44 -2.36 3.62 -34.38
N ALA A 45 -3.52 4.26 -34.22
CA ALA A 45 -4.05 4.59 -32.90
C ALA A 45 -4.38 3.35 -32.08
N PHE A 46 -5.00 2.32 -32.69
CA PHE A 46 -5.26 1.04 -32.01
C PHE A 46 -3.96 0.29 -31.68
N ALA A 47 -2.97 0.31 -32.55
CA ALA A 47 -1.66 -0.27 -32.27
C ALA A 47 -0.98 0.41 -31.07
N ALA A 48 -1.02 1.73 -31.01
CA ALA A 48 -0.50 2.48 -29.86
C ALA A 48 -1.25 2.14 -28.56
N ALA A 49 -2.57 2.04 -28.58
CA ALA A 49 -3.37 1.63 -27.42
C ALA A 49 -3.05 0.21 -26.97
N ALA A 50 -2.84 -0.73 -27.90
CA ALA A 50 -2.44 -2.09 -27.61
C ALA A 50 -1.05 -2.15 -26.94
N ILE A 51 -0.08 -1.39 -27.43
CA ILE A 51 1.25 -1.25 -26.81
C ILE A 51 1.14 -0.68 -25.40
N CYS A 52 0.36 0.38 -25.21
CA CYS A 52 0.11 0.96 -23.88
C CYS A 52 -0.50 -0.06 -22.92
N SER A 53 -1.45 -0.88 -23.39
CA SER A 53 -2.06 -1.96 -22.57
C SER A 53 -1.02 -3.00 -22.14
N ILE A 54 -0.13 -3.42 -23.05
CA ILE A 54 0.96 -4.36 -22.74
C ILE A 54 1.90 -3.75 -21.69
N LEU A 55 2.31 -2.48 -21.88
CA LEU A 55 3.20 -1.78 -20.95
C LEU A 55 2.57 -1.63 -19.57
N LEU A 56 1.30 -1.27 -19.48
CA LEU A 56 0.57 -1.18 -18.21
C LEU A 56 0.48 -2.54 -17.52
N GLY A 57 0.19 -3.61 -18.26
CA GLY A 57 0.18 -4.97 -17.74
C GLY A 57 1.56 -5.39 -17.22
N PHE A 58 2.63 -5.07 -17.97
CA PHE A 58 4.01 -5.36 -17.57
C PHE A 58 4.43 -4.57 -16.31
N LEU A 59 4.12 -3.29 -16.22
CA LEU A 59 4.41 -2.49 -15.02
C LEU A 59 3.68 -3.02 -13.78
N LYS A 60 2.43 -3.44 -13.94
CA LYS A 60 1.67 -4.08 -12.86
C LYS A 60 2.24 -5.44 -12.46
N SER A 61 2.74 -6.23 -13.41
CA SER A 61 3.32 -7.55 -13.14
C SER A 61 4.63 -7.50 -12.35
N GLN A 62 5.31 -6.34 -12.33
CA GLN A 62 6.52 -6.12 -11.54
C GLN A 62 6.27 -5.94 -10.04
N GLN A 63 5.03 -5.77 -9.63
CA GLN A 63 4.68 -5.73 -8.20
C GLN A 63 4.67 -7.15 -7.62
N PRO A 64 4.98 -7.32 -6.31
CA PRO A 64 4.90 -8.63 -5.67
C PRO A 64 3.51 -9.25 -5.86
N PHE A 65 3.49 -10.56 -6.12
CA PHE A 65 2.22 -11.27 -6.33
C PHE A 65 1.30 -11.20 -5.10
N TYR A 66 1.90 -11.24 -3.91
CA TYR A 66 1.23 -11.03 -2.65
C TYR A 66 1.70 -9.70 -2.05
N SER A 67 0.76 -8.91 -1.57
CA SER A 67 1.04 -7.63 -0.90
C SER A 67 1.11 -7.76 0.61
N ILE A 68 0.32 -8.68 1.18
CA ILE A 68 0.25 -8.88 2.62
C ILE A 68 0.39 -10.37 2.93
N GLU A 69 1.21 -10.68 3.91
CA GLU A 69 1.34 -12.01 4.46
C GLU A 69 1.05 -11.95 5.96
N MET A 70 0.11 -12.78 6.39
CA MET A 70 -0.32 -12.85 7.77
C MET A 70 -0.06 -14.23 8.34
N SER A 71 0.53 -14.27 9.53
CA SER A 71 0.70 -15.46 10.35
C SER A 71 0.11 -15.23 11.75
N ALA A 72 0.13 -16.23 12.62
CA ALA A 72 -0.31 -16.05 14.01
C ALA A 72 0.56 -15.06 14.80
N ILE A 73 1.81 -14.83 14.37
CA ILE A 73 2.79 -14.02 15.11
C ILE A 73 3.22 -12.75 14.39
N THR A 74 2.99 -12.63 13.08
CA THR A 74 3.46 -11.49 12.28
C THR A 74 2.46 -11.10 11.21
N LEU A 75 2.36 -9.79 10.98
CA LEU A 75 1.75 -9.16 9.81
C LEU A 75 2.87 -8.56 8.97
N ASN A 76 3.01 -8.99 7.74
CA ASN A 76 4.04 -8.54 6.82
C ASN A 76 3.41 -7.83 5.62
N TYR A 77 3.82 -6.60 5.36
CA TYR A 77 3.55 -5.94 4.08
C TYR A 77 4.74 -6.18 3.16
N VAL A 78 4.51 -6.95 2.10
CA VAL A 78 5.53 -7.36 1.14
C VAL A 78 5.61 -6.35 0.00
N HIS A 79 6.74 -5.70 -0.12
CA HIS A 79 7.03 -4.74 -1.16
C HIS A 79 8.28 -5.15 -1.94
N LYS A 80 8.41 -4.76 -3.22
CA LYS A 80 9.58 -5.09 -4.04
C LYS A 80 10.92 -4.58 -3.50
N TYR A 81 10.90 -3.62 -2.58
CA TYR A 81 12.10 -3.05 -1.97
C TYR A 81 12.37 -3.52 -0.53
N GLY A 82 11.56 -4.42 -0.03
CA GLY A 82 11.71 -4.98 1.32
C GLY A 82 10.37 -5.42 1.91
N VAL A 83 10.41 -5.88 3.13
CA VAL A 83 9.21 -6.30 3.86
C VAL A 83 9.08 -5.43 5.12
N MET A 84 7.90 -4.91 5.34
CA MET A 84 7.54 -4.23 6.57
C MET A 84 6.94 -5.26 7.53
N HIS A 85 7.57 -5.44 8.69
CA HIS A 85 7.18 -6.42 9.70
C HIS A 85 6.47 -5.74 10.86
N VAL A 86 5.32 -6.28 11.25
CA VAL A 86 4.63 -5.89 12.48
C VAL A 86 4.40 -7.16 13.29
N SER A 87 5.06 -7.28 14.43
CA SER A 87 4.85 -8.42 15.32
C SER A 87 3.47 -8.34 15.98
N HIS A 88 2.85 -9.50 16.26
CA HIS A 88 1.57 -9.56 16.96
C HIS A 88 1.65 -8.90 18.34
N LYS A 89 2.80 -8.98 19.01
CA LYS A 89 3.03 -8.35 20.32
C LYS A 89 3.05 -6.82 20.19
N ASN A 90 3.68 -6.30 19.13
CA ASN A 90 3.80 -4.86 18.88
C ASN A 90 2.54 -4.25 18.27
N PHE A 91 1.69 -5.04 17.62
CA PHE A 91 0.40 -4.57 17.11
C PHE A 91 -0.54 -4.20 18.28
N HIS A 92 -1.04 -2.97 18.31
CA HIS A 92 -2.00 -2.51 19.31
C HIS A 92 -3.43 -2.62 18.81
N SER A 93 -3.76 -1.91 17.73
CA SER A 93 -5.08 -1.87 17.11
C SER A 93 -5.00 -1.36 15.67
N SER A 94 -6.08 -1.51 14.93
CA SER A 94 -6.23 -0.94 13.59
C SER A 94 -7.59 -0.27 13.43
N GLY A 95 -7.69 0.60 12.44
CA GLY A 95 -8.94 1.27 12.08
C GLY A 95 -8.78 2.06 10.80
N VAL A 96 -9.87 2.68 10.37
CA VAL A 96 -9.83 3.60 9.22
C VAL A 96 -9.48 4.98 9.75
N PRO A 97 -8.40 5.61 9.28
CA PRO A 97 -8.03 6.95 9.73
C PRO A 97 -9.03 8.00 9.23
N PHE A 98 -9.49 8.82 10.14
CA PHE A 98 -10.30 10.00 9.85
C PHE A 98 -9.49 11.26 10.12
N VAL A 99 -9.75 12.29 9.34
CA VAL A 99 -9.28 13.64 9.64
C VAL A 99 -10.47 14.56 9.72
N THR A 100 -10.61 15.26 10.84
CA THR A 100 -11.73 16.15 11.09
C THR A 100 -11.49 17.51 10.46
N GLN A 101 -12.39 17.93 9.56
CA GLN A 101 -12.42 19.27 8.97
C GLN A 101 -13.70 19.99 9.41
N GLY A 102 -13.60 20.83 10.43
CA GLY A 102 -14.78 21.48 11.01
C GLY A 102 -15.72 20.46 11.64
N VAL A 103 -16.90 20.25 11.03
CA VAL A 103 -17.92 19.30 11.49
C VAL A 103 -17.85 17.96 10.72
N GLU A 104 -17.14 17.91 9.61
CA GLU A 104 -17.06 16.72 8.77
C GLU A 104 -15.82 15.89 9.09
N ASN A 105 -16.00 14.56 9.15
CA ASN A 105 -14.93 13.59 9.23
C ASN A 105 -14.67 13.01 7.84
N LEU A 106 -13.51 13.27 7.28
CA LEU A 106 -13.08 12.74 5.99
C LEU A 106 -12.24 11.50 6.20
N GLU A 107 -12.66 10.38 5.61
CA GLU A 107 -11.91 9.13 5.62
C GLU A 107 -10.69 9.22 4.71
N LEU A 108 -9.55 8.80 5.22
CA LEU A 108 -8.40 8.48 4.37
C LEU A 108 -8.61 7.07 3.81
N ASN A 109 -8.46 6.92 2.50
CA ASN A 109 -8.64 5.63 1.83
C ASN A 109 -7.48 4.66 2.15
N ALA A 110 -7.37 4.28 3.42
CA ALA A 110 -6.30 3.49 3.98
C ALA A 110 -6.70 2.82 5.30
N VAL A 111 -5.94 1.82 5.73
CA VAL A 111 -6.02 1.23 7.06
C VAL A 111 -4.87 1.75 7.91
N GLY A 112 -5.20 2.34 9.05
CA GLY A 112 -4.26 2.77 10.07
C GLY A 112 -3.92 1.62 11.02
N ILE A 113 -2.66 1.55 11.41
CA ILE A 113 -2.15 0.60 12.41
C ILE A 113 -1.53 1.39 13.55
N LYS A 114 -1.92 1.06 14.77
CA LYS A 114 -1.32 1.58 15.99
C LYS A 114 -0.36 0.56 16.57
N LEU A 115 0.83 1.01 16.92
CA LEU A 115 1.88 0.18 17.51
C LEU A 115 2.01 0.41 19.01
N ASN A 116 2.48 -0.61 19.72
CA ASN A 116 2.86 -0.47 21.14
C ASN A 116 4.23 0.19 21.27
N ASN A 117 5.20 -0.20 20.43
CA ASN A 117 6.56 0.30 20.43
C ASN A 117 7.04 0.59 19.00
N ILE A 118 7.37 1.85 18.73
CA ILE A 118 7.86 2.31 17.41
C ILE A 118 9.27 1.77 17.14
N ASP A 119 10.13 1.68 18.16
CA ASP A 119 11.51 1.24 18.01
C ASP A 119 11.63 -0.23 17.58
N GLU A 120 10.79 -1.11 18.14
CA GLU A 120 10.72 -2.52 17.70
C GLU A 120 10.45 -2.62 16.19
N PHE A 121 9.57 -1.77 15.69
CA PHE A 121 9.23 -1.70 14.28
C PHE A 121 10.37 -1.10 13.43
N LEU A 122 10.97 0.01 13.87
CA LEU A 122 12.01 0.73 13.11
C LEU A 122 13.30 -0.08 12.96
N ILE A 123 13.64 -0.94 13.92
CA ILE A 123 14.83 -1.80 13.86
C ILE A 123 14.73 -2.81 12.71
N GLU A 124 13.54 -3.32 12.45
CA GLU A 124 13.31 -4.31 11.39
C GLU A 124 13.10 -3.66 10.01
N LEU A 125 12.83 -2.35 9.97
CA LEU A 125 12.58 -1.63 8.73
C LEU A 125 13.88 -1.27 8.01
N THR A 126 13.98 -1.61 6.74
CA THR A 126 15.16 -1.22 5.93
C THR A 126 15.06 0.23 5.45
N PRO A 127 16.19 1.00 5.40
CA PRO A 127 16.18 2.39 4.92
C PRO A 127 15.66 2.52 3.47
N ARG A 128 15.89 1.48 2.64
CA ARG A 128 15.42 1.44 1.26
C ARG A 128 13.89 1.38 1.18
N LEU A 129 13.27 0.58 2.04
CA LEU A 129 11.80 0.49 2.12
C LEU A 129 11.23 1.76 2.74
N ALA A 130 11.83 2.28 3.82
CA ALA A 130 11.42 3.54 4.44
C ALA A 130 11.36 4.68 3.42
N GLY A 131 12.43 4.86 2.62
CA GLY A 131 12.47 5.87 1.56
C GLY A 131 11.39 5.68 0.49
N LYS A 132 11.03 4.44 0.15
CA LYS A 132 9.94 4.16 -0.80
C LYS A 132 8.57 4.46 -0.21
N LEU A 133 8.30 4.06 1.02
CA LEU A 133 7.06 4.37 1.71
C LEU A 133 6.87 5.89 1.89
N LEU A 134 7.94 6.63 2.17
CA LEU A 134 7.93 8.09 2.21
C LEU A 134 7.42 8.71 0.91
N ILE A 135 7.79 8.16 -0.25
CA ILE A 135 7.36 8.66 -1.56
C ILE A 135 5.93 8.20 -1.87
N GLU A 136 5.67 6.90 -1.75
CA GLU A 136 4.41 6.31 -2.20
C GLU A 136 3.21 6.72 -1.35
N GLN A 137 3.41 6.89 -0.03
CA GLN A 137 2.36 7.30 0.90
C GLN A 137 2.27 8.83 1.08
N ARG A 138 3.12 9.60 0.38
CA ARG A 138 3.17 11.06 0.53
C ARG A 138 1.81 11.71 0.26
N HIS A 139 1.09 11.24 -0.74
CA HIS A 139 -0.21 11.82 -1.10
C HIS A 139 -1.24 11.67 0.02
N ILE A 140 -1.30 10.51 0.70
CA ILE A 140 -2.21 10.26 1.83
C ILE A 140 -1.82 11.16 3.01
N PHE A 141 -0.52 11.25 3.29
CA PHE A 141 -0.01 12.11 4.35
C PHE A 141 -0.33 13.59 4.11
N LEU A 142 -0.07 14.10 2.89
CA LEU A 142 -0.39 15.48 2.53
C LEU A 142 -1.91 15.75 2.56
N GLN A 143 -2.73 14.78 2.19
CA GLN A 143 -4.17 14.87 2.33
C GLN A 143 -4.57 15.01 3.80
N ALA A 144 -4.02 14.17 4.69
CA ALA A 144 -4.26 14.24 6.11
C ALA A 144 -3.85 15.59 6.71
N VAL A 145 -2.64 16.06 6.38
CA VAL A 145 -2.13 17.37 6.81
C VAL A 145 -3.04 18.50 6.32
N LYS A 146 -3.40 18.50 5.03
CA LYS A 146 -4.25 19.55 4.44
C LYS A 146 -5.62 19.64 5.09
N ILE A 147 -6.22 18.50 5.43
CA ILE A 147 -7.53 18.45 6.08
C ILE A 147 -7.42 18.91 7.54
N HIS A 148 -6.35 18.49 8.23
CA HIS A 148 -6.12 18.88 9.65
C HIS A 148 -5.80 20.37 9.80
N CYS A 149 -5.18 20.97 8.80
CA CYS A 149 -4.81 22.39 8.83
C CYS A 149 -6.00 23.30 8.50
N VAL A 150 -6.72 23.68 9.51
CA VAL A 150 -7.80 24.68 9.39
C VAL A 150 -7.18 26.05 9.12
N ASN A 151 -7.70 26.79 8.13
CA ASN A 151 -7.26 28.15 7.75
C ASN A 151 -5.86 28.28 7.12
N GLY A 152 -5.29 27.18 6.58
CA GLY A 152 -4.00 27.24 5.89
C GLY A 152 -2.77 27.36 6.80
N ASN A 153 -2.94 27.42 8.11
CA ASN A 153 -1.85 27.43 9.09
C ASN A 153 -1.41 25.99 9.41
N CYS A 154 -0.62 25.40 8.53
CA CYS A 154 0.06 24.12 8.81
C CYS A 154 1.39 24.40 9.51
N PRO A 155 1.75 23.67 10.55
CA PRO A 155 3.11 23.66 11.05
C PRO A 155 4.05 23.25 9.92
N SER A 156 5.06 24.08 9.62
CA SER A 156 6.04 23.79 8.56
C SER A 156 6.79 22.47 8.81
N GLU A 157 6.93 22.09 10.07
CA GLU A 157 7.51 20.84 10.56
C GLU A 157 6.81 19.57 10.01
N TRP A 158 5.52 19.66 9.70
CA TRP A 158 4.78 18.52 9.11
C TRP A 158 5.02 18.35 7.61
N LEU A 159 5.49 19.39 6.93
CA LEU A 159 5.76 19.36 5.48
C LEU A 159 7.22 18.98 5.17
N ILE A 160 8.10 19.15 6.14
CA ILE A 160 9.53 18.90 6.02
C ILE A 160 9.88 17.81 7.03
N GLU A 161 10.17 16.60 6.53
CA GLU A 161 10.63 15.52 7.40
C GLU A 161 12.06 15.83 7.85
N GLU A 162 12.25 15.95 9.16
CA GLU A 162 13.58 16.13 9.75
C GLU A 162 14.43 14.86 9.58
N THR A 163 15.73 15.07 9.37
CA THR A 163 16.71 13.99 9.15
C THR A 163 17.29 13.40 10.43
N CYS A 164 16.83 13.88 11.60
CA CYS A 164 17.18 13.38 12.93
C CYS A 164 15.87 13.03 13.67
N TYR A 165 15.89 11.93 14.42
CA TYR A 165 14.78 11.50 15.27
C TYR A 165 15.35 10.81 16.52
N GLU A 166 14.89 11.22 17.69
CA GLU A 166 15.15 10.54 18.95
C GLU A 166 13.87 9.85 19.42
N SER A 167 13.98 8.55 19.63
CA SER A 167 12.85 7.76 20.09
C SER A 167 12.63 7.89 21.60
N PRO A 168 11.43 7.58 22.11
CA PRO A 168 11.15 7.52 23.54
C PRO A 168 12.08 6.59 24.31
N ASP A 169 12.59 5.54 23.66
CA ASP A 169 13.54 4.56 24.24
C ASP A 169 15.00 5.06 24.20
N GLY A 170 15.25 6.31 23.77
CA GLY A 170 16.57 6.94 23.74
C GLY A 170 17.46 6.53 22.56
N ARG A 171 16.88 5.95 21.51
CA ARG A 171 17.59 5.62 20.26
C ARG A 171 17.56 6.79 19.30
N SER A 172 18.72 7.08 18.68
CA SER A 172 18.84 8.08 17.65
C SER A 172 18.82 7.44 16.26
N TYR A 173 17.96 7.96 15.38
CA TYR A 173 17.89 7.60 13.97
C TYR A 173 18.30 8.78 13.11
N THR A 174 18.89 8.51 11.93
CA THR A 174 19.33 9.54 10.99
C THR A 174 18.88 9.25 9.56
N GLY A 175 18.86 10.28 8.71
CA GLY A 175 18.50 10.16 7.28
C GLY A 175 17.10 9.62 7.05
N LEU A 176 16.93 8.69 6.08
CA LEU A 176 15.64 8.17 5.67
C LEU A 176 14.85 7.50 6.81
N MET A 177 15.55 6.87 7.75
CA MET A 177 14.89 6.24 8.91
C MET A 177 14.31 7.30 9.85
N ALA A 178 15.06 8.38 10.11
CA ALA A 178 14.56 9.50 10.90
C ALA A 178 13.37 10.20 10.22
N MET A 179 13.47 10.47 8.92
CA MET A 179 12.37 11.05 8.14
C MET A 179 11.10 10.20 8.23
N PHE A 180 11.25 8.87 8.14
CA PHE A 180 10.12 7.95 8.25
C PHE A 180 9.54 7.94 9.67
N ALA A 181 10.38 7.92 10.71
CA ALA A 181 9.96 7.97 12.10
C ALA A 181 9.23 9.29 12.44
N ASN A 182 9.74 10.43 11.98
CA ASN A 182 9.07 11.73 12.12
C ASN A 182 7.70 11.74 11.42
N ARG A 183 7.60 11.15 10.22
CA ARG A 183 6.31 11.00 9.54
C ARG A 183 5.34 10.12 10.33
N MET A 184 5.79 9.00 10.92
CA MET A 184 4.96 8.16 11.79
C MET A 184 4.43 8.96 12.98
N GLN A 185 5.27 9.77 13.62
CA GLN A 185 4.88 10.62 14.74
C GLN A 185 3.84 11.67 14.33
N ASN A 186 4.05 12.33 13.17
CA ASN A 186 3.10 13.29 12.63
C ASN A 186 1.76 12.63 12.25
N LEU A 187 1.80 11.46 11.62
CA LEU A 187 0.60 10.67 11.32
C LEU A 187 -0.16 10.30 12.59
N LYS A 188 0.55 9.87 13.62
CA LYS A 188 -0.05 9.56 14.93
C LYS A 188 -0.76 10.76 15.53
N THR A 189 -0.16 11.94 15.45
CA THR A 189 -0.75 13.19 15.95
C THR A 189 -2.00 13.56 15.18
N ILE A 190 -2.00 13.40 13.85
CA ILE A 190 -3.11 13.83 12.98
C ILE A 190 -4.25 12.80 12.96
N THR A 191 -3.90 11.50 12.91
CA THR A 191 -4.87 10.43 12.63
C THR A 191 -5.06 9.45 13.79
N GLY A 192 -4.17 9.48 14.79
CA GLY A 192 -4.14 8.52 15.89
C GLY A 192 -3.44 7.18 15.58
N TYR A 193 -2.89 7.01 14.36
CA TYR A 193 -2.22 5.79 13.89
C TYR A 193 -0.77 6.03 13.53
N ASP A 194 0.09 5.06 13.87
CA ASP A 194 1.53 5.14 13.60
C ASP A 194 1.90 4.80 12.15
N LEU A 195 1.17 3.84 11.55
CA LEU A 195 1.38 3.36 10.18
C LEU A 195 0.09 3.42 9.36
N ILE A 196 0.26 3.55 8.04
CA ILE A 196 -0.85 3.53 7.09
C ILE A 196 -0.60 2.48 6.01
N LEU A 197 -1.60 1.63 5.76
CA LEU A 197 -1.65 0.73 4.62
C LEU A 197 -2.70 1.27 3.62
N PRO A 198 -2.28 1.74 2.44
CA PRO A 198 -3.21 2.25 1.42
C PRO A 198 -4.19 1.18 0.94
N ALA A 199 -5.41 1.55 0.56
CA ALA A 199 -6.43 0.61 0.10
C ALA A 199 -6.00 -0.22 -1.13
N ASN A 200 -5.16 0.33 -2.00
CA ASN A 200 -4.69 -0.33 -3.21
C ASN A 200 -3.78 -1.56 -2.96
N VAL A 201 -3.21 -1.70 -1.75
CA VAL A 201 -2.40 -2.87 -1.37
C VAL A 201 -3.21 -3.94 -0.64
N LEU A 202 -4.48 -3.68 -0.34
CA LEU A 202 -5.38 -4.60 0.34
C LEU A 202 -6.11 -5.51 -0.66
N ASP A 203 -6.57 -6.66 -0.18
CA ASP A 203 -7.37 -7.63 -0.95
C ASP A 203 -8.88 -7.38 -0.84
N ARG A 204 -9.28 -6.53 0.09
CA ARG A 204 -10.67 -6.23 0.44
C ARG A 204 -10.84 -4.78 0.89
N ASP A 205 -12.08 -4.40 1.23
CA ASP A 205 -12.42 -3.08 1.76
C ASP A 205 -11.65 -2.73 3.05
N ILE A 206 -11.34 -1.44 3.23
CA ILE A 206 -10.56 -0.93 4.35
C ILE A 206 -11.18 -1.23 5.71
N TRP A 207 -12.51 -1.17 5.83
CA TRP A 207 -13.22 -1.46 7.07
C TRP A 207 -13.16 -2.94 7.42
N GLN A 208 -13.36 -3.81 6.43
CA GLN A 208 -13.26 -5.25 6.60
C GLN A 208 -11.84 -5.65 7.00
N PHE A 209 -10.83 -5.06 6.35
CA PHE A 209 -9.44 -5.36 6.66
C PHE A 209 -9.04 -4.90 8.06
N ALA A 210 -9.44 -3.69 8.48
CA ALA A 210 -9.21 -3.19 9.83
C ALA A 210 -9.86 -4.09 10.90
N ASN A 211 -11.09 -4.56 10.65
CA ASN A 211 -11.75 -5.50 11.54
C ASN A 211 -11.02 -6.84 11.65
N ILE A 212 -10.51 -7.37 10.53
CA ILE A 212 -9.71 -8.60 10.53
C ILE A 212 -8.46 -8.43 11.39
N LEU A 213 -7.74 -7.32 11.28
CA LEU A 213 -6.56 -7.05 12.09
C LEU A 213 -6.90 -6.97 13.59
N ASN A 214 -8.02 -6.35 13.96
CA ASN A 214 -8.45 -6.31 15.35
C ASN A 214 -8.85 -7.70 15.89
N HIS A 215 -9.51 -8.53 15.08
CA HIS A 215 -9.77 -9.92 15.44
C HIS A 215 -8.48 -10.75 15.52
N TRP A 216 -7.51 -10.49 14.63
CA TRP A 216 -6.20 -11.13 14.69
C TRP A 216 -5.47 -10.81 15.99
N LYS A 217 -5.63 -9.60 16.55
CA LYS A 217 -5.10 -9.29 17.88
C LYS A 217 -5.65 -10.20 18.98
N LEU A 218 -6.94 -10.56 18.89
CA LEU A 218 -7.63 -11.35 19.91
C LEU A 218 -7.43 -12.87 19.71
N THR A 219 -7.54 -13.32 18.47
CA THR A 219 -7.55 -14.76 18.11
C THR A 219 -6.72 -15.02 16.85
N PRO A 220 -5.37 -14.91 16.94
CA PRO A 220 -4.50 -14.91 15.75
C PRO A 220 -4.58 -16.20 14.93
N GLU A 221 -4.60 -17.37 15.59
CA GLU A 221 -4.64 -18.67 14.90
C GLU A 221 -5.97 -18.89 14.16
N LYS A 222 -7.08 -18.50 14.78
CA LYS A 222 -8.41 -18.63 14.21
C LYS A 222 -8.54 -17.76 12.96
N VAL A 223 -8.14 -16.49 13.04
CA VAL A 223 -8.23 -15.55 11.90
C VAL A 223 -7.39 -16.05 10.72
N VAL A 224 -6.16 -16.53 10.97
CA VAL A 224 -5.30 -17.07 9.91
C VAL A 224 -5.93 -18.30 9.26
N LYS A 225 -6.56 -19.18 10.03
CA LYS A 225 -7.26 -20.36 9.50
C LYS A 225 -8.47 -19.96 8.67
N ASP A 226 -9.33 -19.07 9.18
CA ASP A 226 -10.54 -18.62 8.49
C ASP A 226 -10.19 -17.92 7.17
N LEU A 227 -9.12 -17.09 7.15
CA LEU A 227 -8.62 -16.47 5.92
C LEU A 227 -8.10 -17.50 4.92
N HIS A 228 -7.41 -18.54 5.37
CA HIS A 228 -6.92 -19.60 4.51
C HIS A 228 -8.09 -20.36 3.84
N GLU A 229 -9.14 -20.67 4.60
CA GLU A 229 -10.35 -21.33 4.08
C GLU A 229 -11.09 -20.44 3.07
N GLN A 230 -11.22 -19.14 3.33
CA GLN A 230 -11.83 -18.18 2.40
C GLN A 230 -11.09 -18.12 1.05
N ILE A 231 -9.75 -18.11 1.08
CA ILE A 231 -8.93 -18.06 -0.14
C ILE A 231 -9.02 -19.39 -0.91
N ALA A 232 -9.08 -20.51 -0.21
CA ALA A 232 -9.22 -21.83 -0.83
C ALA A 232 -10.58 -21.99 -1.56
N THR A 233 -11.64 -21.40 -0.99
CA THR A 233 -13.01 -21.47 -1.57
C THR A 233 -13.21 -20.48 -2.73
N ALA A 234 -12.39 -19.43 -2.82
CA ALA A 234 -12.46 -18.40 -3.87
C ALA A 234 -11.64 -18.72 -5.13
N ARG A 235 -10.91 -19.84 -5.15
CA ARG A 235 -10.15 -20.38 -6.30
C ARG A 235 -10.94 -21.40 -7.07
#